data_a2e137ee48b51a20d0980b7711053e8b
#
_entry.id   a2e137ee48b51a20d0980b7711053e8b
#
_cell.length_a   1.000
_cell.length_b   1.000
_cell.length_c   1.000
_cell.angle_alpha   90.00
_cell.angle_beta   90.00
_cell.angle_gamma   90.00
#
_symmetry.space_group_name_H-M   'P 1'
#
loop_
_entity.id
_entity.type
_entity.pdbx_description
1 polymer ?
#
loop_
_entity_poly.entity_id
_entity_poly.type
_entity_poly.pdbx_seq_one_letter_code
_entity_poly.pdbx_strand_id
1 'polypeptide(L)'
;QPPGQRGLVDGTLTFGTPLLAFPLQAALLKDDRMGLAYSALAVAALYALLAWWLLRRERRVDLLGRSFAALSIGFATLAVPLALSARWTATTWAAEGAALVWLGLRQRQWLPQLTGAMLQLLAAVAFVAFAIDHGITAQAGEMPVLNAFALGALVISLSGFFISWLHDREDSQALAWIAFLWAWAW
;
A
#
# COMPACT_ATOMS: atom_id res chain seq x y z
N GLN A 1 25.63 -14.03 25.86
CA GLN A 1 25.55 -12.86 24.95
C GLN A 1 24.74 -11.78 25.63
N PRO A 2 25.15 -10.50 25.57
CA PRO A 2 24.44 -9.41 26.20
C PRO A 2 23.05 -9.22 25.54
N PRO A 3 22.01 -8.87 26.33
CA PRO A 3 20.60 -8.84 25.87
C PRO A 3 20.33 -7.91 24.69
N GLY A 4 21.17 -6.90 24.45
CA GLY A 4 21.01 -5.97 23.31
C GLY A 4 21.42 -6.53 21.95
N GLN A 5 22.28 -7.56 21.90
CA GLN A 5 22.71 -8.16 20.62
C GLN A 5 21.69 -9.17 20.06
N ARG A 6 20.90 -9.81 20.94
CA ARG A 6 19.85 -10.75 20.49
C ARG A 6 18.75 -10.05 19.70
N GLY A 7 18.32 -8.86 20.14
CA GLY A 7 17.28 -8.11 19.44
C GLY A 7 17.70 -7.60 18.06
N LEU A 8 18.97 -7.24 17.87
CA LEU A 8 19.52 -6.81 16.58
C LEU A 8 19.64 -7.99 15.59
N VAL A 9 20.15 -9.13 16.03
CA VAL A 9 20.30 -10.33 15.19
C VAL A 9 18.93 -10.88 14.80
N ASP A 10 17.97 -10.95 15.74
CA ASP A 10 16.61 -11.42 15.46
C ASP A 10 15.89 -10.48 14.50
N GLY A 11 16.05 -9.16 14.66
CA GLY A 11 15.48 -8.15 13.76
C GLY A 11 16.06 -8.21 12.35
N THR A 12 17.39 -8.32 12.22
CA THR A 12 18.05 -8.41 10.91
C THR A 12 17.69 -9.70 10.16
N LEU A 13 17.55 -10.83 10.85
CA LEU A 13 17.10 -12.08 10.24
C LEU A 13 15.62 -12.03 9.84
N THR A 14 14.76 -11.45 10.68
CA THR A 14 13.33 -11.37 10.42
C THR A 14 13.00 -10.52 9.19
N PHE A 15 13.66 -9.37 9.04
CA PHE A 15 13.42 -8.46 7.92
C PHE A 15 14.39 -8.67 6.77
N GLY A 16 15.67 -8.99 7.04
CA GLY A 16 16.69 -9.16 6.03
C GLY A 16 16.44 -10.36 5.12
N THR A 17 15.99 -11.48 5.66
CA THR A 17 15.70 -12.69 4.85
C THR A 17 14.66 -12.43 3.76
N PRO A 18 13.44 -11.92 4.04
CA PRO A 18 12.47 -11.67 2.99
C PRO A 18 12.87 -10.53 2.06
N LEU A 19 13.55 -9.49 2.56
CA LEU A 19 14.03 -8.37 1.75
C LEU A 19 15.14 -8.75 0.75
N LEU A 20 15.92 -9.78 1.04
CA LEU A 20 16.93 -10.30 0.12
C LEU A 20 16.40 -11.43 -0.76
N ALA A 21 15.58 -12.33 -0.20
CA ALA A 21 15.04 -13.47 -0.94
C ALA A 21 14.07 -13.05 -2.04
N PHE A 22 13.21 -12.05 -1.80
CA PHE A 22 12.22 -11.64 -2.76
C PHE A 22 12.80 -10.97 -4.03
N PRO A 23 13.79 -10.04 -3.96
CA PRO A 23 14.49 -9.55 -5.15
C PRO A 23 15.22 -10.62 -5.94
N LEU A 24 15.83 -11.62 -5.27
CA LEU A 24 16.44 -12.76 -5.94
C LEU A 24 15.39 -13.60 -6.68
N GLN A 25 14.25 -13.85 -6.05
CA GLN A 25 13.14 -14.53 -6.70
C GLN A 25 12.58 -13.71 -7.88
N ALA A 26 12.48 -12.39 -7.74
CA ALA A 26 12.06 -11.50 -8.82
C ALA A 26 13.04 -11.55 -10.02
N ALA A 27 14.34 -11.67 -9.75
CA ALA A 27 15.34 -11.84 -10.79
C ALA A 27 15.25 -13.19 -11.52
N LEU A 28 14.82 -14.24 -10.82
CA LEU A 28 14.61 -15.57 -11.39
C LEU A 28 13.30 -15.67 -12.21
N LEU A 29 12.26 -14.98 -11.78
CA LEU A 29 10.92 -14.96 -12.40
C LEU A 29 10.72 -13.74 -13.32
N LYS A 30 11.78 -13.30 -14.00
CA LYS A 30 11.80 -12.07 -14.81
C LYS A 30 10.64 -11.95 -15.79
N ASP A 31 10.20 -13.05 -16.36
CA ASP A 31 9.19 -13.09 -17.42
C ASP A 31 7.81 -13.53 -16.91
N ASP A 32 7.70 -13.97 -15.65
CA ASP A 32 6.43 -14.39 -15.02
C ASP A 32 6.01 -13.45 -13.89
N ARG A 33 5.45 -12.30 -14.28
CA ARG A 33 4.93 -11.31 -13.33
C ARG A 33 3.80 -11.87 -12.45
N MET A 34 2.97 -12.76 -13.03
CA MET A 34 1.86 -13.37 -12.30
C MET A 34 2.36 -14.38 -11.26
N GLY A 35 3.34 -15.21 -11.61
CA GLY A 35 3.99 -16.12 -10.66
C GLY A 35 4.65 -15.35 -9.50
N LEU A 36 5.26 -14.19 -9.79
CA LEU A 36 5.84 -13.33 -8.76
C LEU A 36 4.77 -12.71 -7.86
N ALA A 37 3.63 -12.29 -8.41
CA ALA A 37 2.50 -11.78 -7.64
C ALA A 37 1.91 -12.86 -6.71
N TYR A 38 1.72 -14.08 -7.21
CA TYR A 38 1.25 -15.20 -6.38
C TYR A 38 2.24 -15.55 -5.27
N SER A 39 3.54 -15.49 -5.53
CA SER A 39 4.56 -15.72 -4.52
C SER A 39 4.53 -14.64 -3.44
N ALA A 40 4.37 -13.37 -3.81
CA ALA A 40 4.21 -12.27 -2.86
C ALA A 40 2.96 -12.45 -1.97
N LEU A 41 1.84 -12.87 -2.55
CA LEU A 41 0.62 -13.19 -1.81
C LEU A 41 0.80 -14.38 -0.87
N ALA A 42 1.49 -15.43 -1.30
CA ALA A 42 1.78 -16.59 -0.47
C ALA A 42 2.66 -16.21 0.74
N VAL A 43 3.67 -15.38 0.53
CA VAL A 43 4.53 -14.84 1.59
C VAL A 43 3.73 -13.94 2.53
N ALA A 44 2.87 -13.06 1.99
CA ALA A 44 1.98 -12.23 2.79
C ALA A 44 1.05 -13.08 3.68
N ALA A 45 0.43 -14.12 3.13
CA ALA A 45 -0.44 -15.04 3.87
C ALA A 45 0.33 -15.80 4.96
N LEU A 46 1.55 -16.25 4.68
CA LEU A 46 2.40 -16.91 5.67
C LEU A 46 2.68 -15.98 6.84
N TYR A 47 3.12 -14.74 6.58
CA TYR A 47 3.40 -13.77 7.64
C TYR A 47 2.13 -13.34 8.39
N ALA A 48 0.98 -13.27 7.71
CA ALA A 48 -0.31 -13.01 8.37
C ALA A 48 -0.67 -14.12 9.37
N LEU A 49 -0.51 -15.38 8.96
CA LEU A 49 -0.76 -16.55 9.82
C LEU A 49 0.19 -16.58 11.02
N LEU A 50 1.48 -16.32 10.80
CA LEU A 50 2.48 -16.24 11.87
C LEU A 50 2.16 -15.08 12.84
N ALA A 51 1.84 -13.91 12.34
CA ALA A 51 1.42 -12.77 13.16
C ALA A 51 0.19 -13.10 14.00
N TRP A 52 -0.85 -13.67 13.36
CA TRP A 52 -2.07 -14.07 14.03
C TRP A 52 -1.83 -15.13 15.13
N TRP A 53 -0.99 -16.13 14.84
CA TRP A 53 -0.65 -17.17 15.78
C TRP A 53 0.12 -16.64 16.99
N LEU A 54 1.14 -15.77 16.76
CA LEU A 54 1.93 -15.16 17.83
C LEU A 54 1.08 -14.22 18.70
N LEU A 55 0.31 -13.33 18.09
CA LEU A 55 -0.51 -12.35 18.81
C LEU A 55 -1.62 -13.01 19.64
N ARG A 56 -2.04 -14.24 19.28
CA ARG A 56 -3.00 -15.00 20.09
C ARG A 56 -2.37 -15.76 21.25
N ARG A 57 -1.10 -16.12 21.18
CA ARG A 57 -0.49 -17.03 22.17
C ARG A 57 0.21 -16.34 23.33
N GLU A 58 0.90 -15.24 23.15
CA GLU A 58 1.69 -14.62 24.23
C GLU A 58 1.79 -13.09 24.12
N ARG A 59 1.48 -12.39 25.21
CA ARG A 59 1.71 -10.92 25.35
C ARG A 59 3.18 -10.51 25.32
N ARG A 60 4.13 -11.43 25.50
CA ARG A 60 5.58 -11.14 25.51
C ARG A 60 6.21 -11.05 24.11
N VAL A 61 5.51 -11.49 23.05
CA VAL A 61 6.04 -11.55 21.67
C VAL A 61 5.34 -10.54 20.77
N ASP A 62 4.78 -9.47 21.37
CA ASP A 62 3.99 -8.45 20.69
C ASP A 62 4.79 -7.75 19.58
N LEU A 63 6.08 -7.45 19.81
CA LEU A 63 6.94 -6.81 18.81
C LEU A 63 7.16 -7.69 17.56
N LEU A 64 7.43 -8.99 17.76
CA LEU A 64 7.65 -9.93 16.65
C LEU A 64 6.34 -10.16 15.86
N GLY A 65 5.22 -10.30 16.56
CA GLY A 65 3.90 -10.43 15.94
C GLY A 65 3.54 -9.20 15.11
N ARG A 66 3.81 -8.00 15.61
CA ARG A 66 3.63 -6.75 14.86
C ARG A 66 4.56 -6.64 13.67
N SER A 67 5.82 -7.09 13.79
CA SER A 67 6.77 -7.13 12.69
C SER A 67 6.31 -8.06 11.57
N PHE A 68 5.78 -9.25 11.91
CA PHE A 68 5.21 -10.15 10.92
C PHE A 68 3.93 -9.59 10.29
N ALA A 69 3.09 -8.90 11.05
CA ALA A 69 1.94 -8.20 10.49
C ALA A 69 2.36 -7.10 9.50
N ALA A 70 3.39 -6.32 9.82
CA ALA A 70 3.93 -5.31 8.92
C ALA A 70 4.52 -5.92 7.63
N LEU A 71 5.26 -7.02 7.73
CA LEU A 71 5.77 -7.77 6.56
C LEU A 71 4.63 -8.31 5.70
N SER A 72 3.59 -8.87 6.33
CA SER A 72 2.40 -9.36 5.62
C SER A 72 1.74 -8.25 4.80
N ILE A 73 1.50 -7.09 5.42
CA ILE A 73 0.93 -5.93 4.73
C ILE A 73 1.84 -5.48 3.60
N GLY A 74 3.16 -5.36 3.83
CA GLY A 74 4.13 -4.96 2.82
C GLY A 74 4.12 -5.90 1.60
N PHE A 75 4.11 -7.21 1.80
CA PHE A 75 4.06 -8.16 0.68
C PHE A 75 2.70 -8.20 -0.01
N ALA A 76 1.60 -8.03 0.71
CA ALA A 76 0.27 -7.90 0.12
C ALA A 76 0.18 -6.66 -0.79
N THR A 77 0.68 -5.51 -0.31
CA THR A 77 0.74 -4.26 -1.09
C THR A 77 1.65 -4.40 -2.31
N LEU A 78 2.78 -5.14 -2.18
CA LEU A 78 3.71 -5.39 -3.29
C LEU A 78 3.09 -6.33 -4.35
N ALA A 79 2.24 -7.26 -3.97
CA ALA A 79 1.57 -8.15 -4.90
C ALA A 79 0.66 -7.41 -5.90
N VAL A 80 0.09 -6.28 -5.49
CA VAL A 80 -0.81 -5.46 -6.31
C VAL A 80 -0.13 -4.98 -7.61
N PRO A 81 1.03 -4.27 -7.59
CA PRO A 81 1.70 -3.81 -8.80
C PRO A 81 2.28 -4.95 -9.65
N LEU A 82 2.51 -6.11 -9.06
CA LEU A 82 2.98 -7.29 -9.78
C LEU A 82 1.85 -7.96 -10.56
N ALA A 83 0.65 -8.04 -9.97
CA ALA A 83 -0.51 -8.69 -10.58
C ALA A 83 -1.25 -7.78 -11.56
N LEU A 84 -1.27 -6.47 -11.31
CA LEU A 84 -2.09 -5.51 -12.02
C LEU A 84 -1.24 -4.64 -12.97
N SER A 85 -1.88 -4.07 -13.98
CA SER A 85 -1.26 -2.99 -14.76
C SER A 85 -1.06 -1.75 -13.88
N ALA A 86 -0.14 -0.87 -14.26
CA ALA A 86 0.17 0.34 -13.50
C ALA A 86 -1.06 1.19 -13.16
N ARG A 87 -2.04 1.24 -14.07
CA ARG A 87 -3.32 1.93 -13.87
C ARG A 87 -4.16 1.34 -12.75
N TRP A 88 -4.36 0.01 -12.75
CA TRP A 88 -5.11 -0.67 -11.69
C TRP A 88 -4.38 -0.64 -10.36
N THR A 89 -3.06 -0.67 -10.39
CA THR A 89 -2.21 -0.47 -9.21
C THR A 89 -2.48 0.89 -8.56
N ALA A 90 -2.49 1.97 -9.35
CA ALA A 90 -2.75 3.32 -8.85
C ALA A 90 -4.13 3.43 -8.19
N THR A 91 -5.19 2.91 -8.84
CA THR A 91 -6.55 2.95 -8.28
C THR A 91 -6.67 2.13 -6.98
N THR A 92 -6.04 0.97 -6.92
CA THR A 92 -6.04 0.12 -5.72
C THR A 92 -5.30 0.80 -4.57
N TRP A 93 -4.13 1.36 -4.81
CA TRP A 93 -3.38 2.10 -3.79
C TRP A 93 -4.12 3.34 -3.29
N ALA A 94 -4.85 4.05 -4.16
CA ALA A 94 -5.68 5.17 -3.74
C ALA A 94 -6.80 4.72 -2.79
N ALA A 95 -7.49 3.64 -3.11
CA ALA A 95 -8.54 3.09 -2.27
C ALA A 95 -8.00 2.54 -0.93
N GLU A 96 -6.88 1.79 -0.94
CA GLU A 96 -6.20 1.31 0.25
C GLU A 96 -5.71 2.47 1.13
N GLY A 97 -5.14 3.51 0.52
CA GLY A 97 -4.70 4.71 1.21
C GLY A 97 -5.83 5.39 1.98
N ALA A 98 -6.99 5.54 1.33
CA ALA A 98 -8.18 6.10 1.96
C ALA A 98 -8.70 5.22 3.12
N ALA A 99 -8.70 3.90 2.94
CA ALA A 99 -9.10 2.96 3.99
C ALA A 99 -8.15 3.00 5.20
N LEU A 100 -6.83 3.13 4.96
CA LEU A 100 -5.84 3.24 6.05
C LEU A 100 -5.95 4.57 6.80
N VAL A 101 -6.22 5.69 6.12
CA VAL A 101 -6.49 6.96 6.78
C VAL A 101 -7.73 6.84 7.67
N TRP A 102 -8.82 6.28 7.14
CA TRP A 102 -10.04 6.02 7.91
C TRP A 102 -9.78 5.16 9.15
N LEU A 103 -9.05 4.04 8.98
CA LEU A 103 -8.71 3.14 10.08
C LEU A 103 -7.84 3.85 11.13
N GLY A 104 -6.85 4.64 10.69
CA GLY A 104 -5.96 5.40 11.56
C GLY A 104 -6.69 6.45 12.39
N LEU A 105 -7.64 7.18 11.78
CA LEU A 105 -8.49 8.13 12.48
C LEU A 105 -9.38 7.41 13.50
N ARG A 106 -10.02 6.31 13.12
CA ARG A 106 -10.87 5.52 14.01
C ARG A 106 -10.10 4.93 15.19
N GLN A 107 -8.85 4.51 15.00
CA GLN A 107 -7.99 3.95 16.04
C GLN A 107 -7.16 5.01 16.78
N ARG A 108 -7.25 6.29 16.37
CA ARG A 108 -6.42 7.39 16.87
C ARG A 108 -4.91 7.09 16.77
N GLN A 109 -4.50 6.44 15.70
CA GLN A 109 -3.12 6.08 15.41
C GLN A 109 -2.62 6.86 14.18
N TRP A 110 -1.46 7.51 14.33
CA TRP A 110 -0.88 8.33 13.27
C TRP A 110 -0.19 7.49 12.18
N LEU A 111 0.33 6.30 12.51
CA LEU A 111 1.05 5.42 11.57
C LEU A 111 0.17 4.97 10.38
N PRO A 112 -1.04 4.42 10.58
CA PRO A 112 -1.90 4.09 9.45
C PRO A 112 -2.31 5.32 8.63
N GLN A 113 -2.50 6.49 9.27
CA GLN A 113 -2.81 7.72 8.55
C GLN A 113 -1.65 8.13 7.63
N LEU A 114 -0.42 8.11 8.14
CA LEU A 114 0.77 8.41 7.35
C LEU A 114 0.95 7.40 6.21
N THR A 115 0.80 6.10 6.49
CA THR A 115 0.88 5.05 5.47
C THR A 115 -0.17 5.25 4.39
N GLY A 116 -1.39 5.60 4.78
CA GLY A 116 -2.46 5.90 3.84
C GLY A 116 -2.16 7.13 2.96
N ALA A 117 -1.61 8.19 3.54
CA ALA A 117 -1.17 9.37 2.77
C ALA A 117 -0.02 9.02 1.80
N MET A 118 0.93 8.19 2.22
CA MET A 118 2.01 7.71 1.35
C MET A 118 1.47 6.88 0.18
N LEU A 119 0.49 6.02 0.40
CA LEU A 119 -0.16 5.26 -0.67
C LEU A 119 -0.91 6.16 -1.65
N GLN A 120 -1.53 7.25 -1.20
CA GLN A 120 -2.12 8.25 -2.10
C GLN A 120 -1.07 8.90 -3.01
N LEU A 121 0.10 9.28 -2.45
CA LEU A 121 1.20 9.84 -3.24
C LEU A 121 1.75 8.81 -4.24
N LEU A 122 1.95 7.56 -3.82
CA LEU A 122 2.41 6.47 -4.70
C LEU A 122 1.39 6.18 -5.81
N ALA A 123 0.10 6.22 -5.49
CA ALA A 123 -0.98 6.08 -6.48
C ALA A 123 -0.89 7.18 -7.55
N ALA A 124 -0.69 8.42 -7.14
CA ALA A 124 -0.52 9.54 -8.05
C ALA A 124 0.72 9.37 -8.95
N VAL A 125 1.86 9.04 -8.36
CA VAL A 125 3.10 8.81 -9.12
C VAL A 125 2.92 7.68 -10.13
N ALA A 126 2.33 6.56 -9.73
CA ALA A 126 2.07 5.42 -10.61
C ALA A 126 1.11 5.79 -11.75
N PHE A 127 0.07 6.59 -11.44
CA PHE A 127 -0.89 7.04 -12.44
C PHE A 127 -0.28 8.02 -13.45
N VAL A 128 0.51 8.99 -12.98
CA VAL A 128 1.20 9.96 -13.85
C VAL A 128 2.26 9.25 -14.69
N ALA A 129 3.04 8.34 -14.11
CA ALA A 129 4.02 7.56 -14.86
C ALA A 129 3.34 6.75 -15.98
N PHE A 130 2.21 6.11 -15.69
CA PHE A 130 1.41 5.41 -16.70
C PHE A 130 0.91 6.36 -17.79
N ALA A 131 0.45 7.56 -17.43
CA ALA A 131 -0.03 8.56 -18.39
C ALA A 131 1.07 9.07 -19.32
N ILE A 132 2.28 9.26 -18.80
CA ILE A 132 3.46 9.68 -19.59
C ILE A 132 3.88 8.58 -20.56
N ASP A 133 3.94 7.33 -20.11
CA ASP A 133 4.42 6.19 -20.89
C ASP A 133 3.47 5.85 -22.05
N HIS A 134 2.16 5.91 -21.84
CA HIS A 134 1.16 5.51 -22.83
C HIS A 134 0.52 6.67 -23.59
N GLY A 135 0.78 7.91 -23.20
CA GLY A 135 0.16 9.11 -23.77
C GLY A 135 -1.31 9.27 -23.38
N ILE A 136 -1.69 10.47 -22.94
CA ILE A 136 -3.06 10.76 -22.49
C ILE A 136 -4.07 10.64 -23.64
N THR A 137 -3.68 11.08 -24.83
CA THR A 137 -4.54 11.07 -26.04
C THR A 137 -4.78 9.67 -26.59
N ALA A 138 -3.79 8.77 -26.50
CA ALA A 138 -3.94 7.38 -26.95
C ALA A 138 -4.89 6.55 -26.09
N GLN A 139 -5.13 6.98 -24.85
CA GLN A 139 -6.03 6.30 -23.89
C GLN A 139 -7.47 6.81 -23.97
N ALA A 140 -7.72 7.95 -24.65
CA ALA A 140 -9.04 8.55 -24.71
C ALA A 140 -10.07 7.69 -25.47
N GLY A 141 -9.63 6.81 -26.40
CA GLY A 141 -10.52 5.93 -27.14
C GLY A 141 -11.66 6.67 -27.85
N GLU A 142 -12.73 5.95 -28.18
CA GLU A 142 -13.93 6.55 -28.79
C GLU A 142 -14.83 7.28 -27.78
N MET A 143 -14.65 7.07 -26.46
CA MET A 143 -15.44 7.70 -25.39
C MET A 143 -14.54 8.57 -24.49
N PRO A 144 -14.57 9.89 -24.62
CA PRO A 144 -13.67 10.81 -23.91
C PRO A 144 -13.84 10.77 -22.37
N VAL A 145 -15.03 10.45 -21.87
CA VAL A 145 -15.38 10.53 -20.45
C VAL A 145 -15.41 9.14 -19.77
N LEU A 146 -15.82 8.09 -20.50
CA LEU A 146 -15.95 6.73 -19.97
C LEU A 146 -14.78 5.84 -20.43
N ASN A 147 -13.57 6.36 -20.31
CA ASN A 147 -12.38 5.56 -20.58
C ASN A 147 -11.71 5.15 -19.25
N ALA A 148 -10.87 4.15 -19.34
CA ALA A 148 -10.21 3.60 -18.16
C ALA A 148 -9.23 4.56 -17.48
N PHE A 149 -8.75 5.60 -18.19
CA PHE A 149 -7.94 6.66 -17.63
C PHE A 149 -8.80 7.60 -16.75
N ALA A 150 -9.94 8.06 -17.27
CA ALA A 150 -10.87 8.88 -16.52
C ALA A 150 -11.41 8.16 -15.27
N LEU A 151 -11.70 6.84 -15.37
CA LEU A 151 -12.08 6.03 -14.21
C LEU A 151 -10.97 5.95 -13.16
N GLY A 152 -9.72 5.83 -13.59
CA GLY A 152 -8.57 5.84 -12.67
C GLY A 152 -8.43 7.17 -11.92
N ALA A 153 -8.47 8.30 -12.65
CA ALA A 153 -8.45 9.64 -12.07
C ALA A 153 -9.64 9.86 -11.11
N LEU A 154 -10.83 9.40 -11.50
CA LEU A 154 -12.03 9.50 -10.68
C LEU A 154 -11.87 8.74 -9.33
N VAL A 155 -11.29 7.55 -9.34
CA VAL A 155 -11.05 6.79 -8.09
C VAL A 155 -10.07 7.51 -7.18
N ILE A 156 -8.98 8.07 -7.73
CA ILE A 156 -8.00 8.84 -6.95
C ILE A 156 -8.68 10.09 -6.37
N SER A 157 -9.46 10.82 -7.18
CA SER A 157 -10.22 12.00 -6.76
C SER A 157 -11.22 11.67 -5.64
N LEU A 158 -12.04 10.64 -5.82
CA LEU A 158 -13.03 10.23 -4.81
C LEU A 158 -12.37 9.78 -3.51
N SER A 159 -11.23 9.09 -3.59
CA SER A 159 -10.43 8.72 -2.41
C SER A 159 -9.94 9.94 -1.65
N GLY A 160 -9.48 10.98 -2.35
CA GLY A 160 -9.06 12.25 -1.78
C GLY A 160 -10.22 13.01 -1.14
N PHE A 161 -11.39 13.09 -1.79
CA PHE A 161 -12.58 13.71 -1.18
C PHE A 161 -13.06 12.96 0.06
N PHE A 162 -12.99 11.63 0.06
CA PHE A 162 -13.32 10.84 1.24
C PHE A 162 -12.36 11.14 2.41
N ILE A 163 -11.05 11.24 2.15
CA ILE A 163 -10.07 11.63 3.17
C ILE A 163 -10.34 13.05 3.68
N SER A 164 -10.64 14.01 2.80
CA SER A 164 -11.03 15.37 3.16
C SER A 164 -12.21 15.39 4.11
N TRP A 165 -13.28 14.68 3.75
CA TRP A 165 -14.47 14.57 4.57
C TRP A 165 -14.22 13.92 5.93
N LEU A 166 -13.32 12.93 6.02
CA LEU A 166 -12.93 12.31 7.28
C LEU A 166 -12.21 13.31 8.20
N HIS A 167 -11.26 14.08 7.68
CA HIS A 167 -10.52 15.08 8.45
C HIS A 167 -11.39 16.27 8.88
N ASP A 168 -12.35 16.66 8.06
CA ASP A 168 -13.33 17.69 8.41
C ASP A 168 -14.16 17.27 9.64
N ARG A 169 -14.56 16.01 9.72
CA ARG A 169 -15.27 15.44 10.88
C ARG A 169 -14.44 15.35 12.16
N GLU A 170 -13.15 15.30 12.07
CA GLU A 170 -12.21 15.25 13.20
C GLU A 170 -11.63 16.63 13.55
N ASP A 171 -12.28 17.72 13.10
CA ASP A 171 -11.87 19.12 13.30
C ASP A 171 -10.43 19.44 12.80
N SER A 172 -9.89 18.62 11.92
CA SER A 172 -8.56 18.79 11.34
C SER A 172 -8.61 19.57 10.02
N GLN A 173 -9.06 20.82 10.08
CA GLN A 173 -9.37 21.63 8.89
C GLN A 173 -8.20 21.77 7.92
N ALA A 174 -6.97 21.92 8.39
CA ALA A 174 -5.80 22.03 7.50
C ALA A 174 -5.60 20.78 6.63
N LEU A 175 -5.71 19.59 7.24
CA LEU A 175 -5.60 18.31 6.52
C LEU A 175 -6.80 18.08 5.59
N ALA A 176 -8.00 18.50 6.01
CA ALA A 176 -9.19 18.44 5.17
C ALA A 176 -9.01 19.27 3.90
N TRP A 177 -8.51 20.50 4.01
CA TRP A 177 -8.24 21.36 2.85
C TRP A 177 -7.13 20.82 1.94
N ILE A 178 -6.05 20.28 2.52
CA ILE A 178 -4.98 19.64 1.73
C ILE A 178 -5.55 18.47 0.92
N ALA A 179 -6.32 17.60 1.55
CA ALA A 179 -6.94 16.45 0.88
C ALA A 179 -8.00 16.87 -0.15
N PHE A 180 -8.72 17.98 0.10
CA PHE A 180 -9.67 18.54 -0.85
C PHE A 180 -8.98 19.06 -2.12
N LEU A 181 -7.92 19.87 -1.96
CA LEU A 181 -7.14 20.36 -3.09
C LEU A 181 -6.46 19.24 -3.87
N TRP A 182 -5.99 18.22 -3.16
CA TRP A 182 -5.47 16.99 -3.77
C TRP A 182 -6.53 16.30 -4.63
N ALA A 183 -7.72 16.09 -4.09
CA ALA A 183 -8.82 15.45 -4.81
C ALA A 183 -9.26 16.25 -6.05
N TRP A 184 -9.26 17.57 -5.92
CA TRP A 184 -9.65 18.47 -7.01
C TRP A 184 -8.64 18.51 -8.16
N ALA A 185 -7.37 18.20 -7.89
CA ALA A 185 -6.30 18.16 -8.89
C ALA A 185 -6.44 16.99 -9.88
N TRP A 186 -7.25 15.98 -9.56
CA TRP A 186 -7.49 14.79 -10.39
C TRP A 186 -8.83 14.83 -11.10
#